data_b03eb3bf1da6af34612f39ec25005b23
#
_entry.id   b03eb3bf1da6af34612f39ec25005b23
#
_cell.length_a   1.000
_cell.length_b   1.000
_cell.length_c   1.000
_cell.angle_alpha   90.00
_cell.angle_beta   90.00
_cell.angle_gamma   90.00
#
_symmetry.space_group_name_H-M   'P 1'
#
loop_
_entity.id
_entity.type
_entity.pdbx_description
1 polymer ?
#
loop_
_entity_poly.entity_id
_entity_poly.type
_entity_poly.pdbx_seq_one_letter_code
_entity_poly.pdbx_strand_id
1 'polypeptide(L)'
;MDTQKIRIRLKSYDHRLLDQGQAGDNVGVLLRGTKRDEVERGQVLAKPGSITPHTHFECEVYVLSKEEGGRHTPFFNGYRPQFYFRTTDVTGSCELPAGIEMVMPGDNVKMTVKLIAPIAMEEGLRFAIREGGRTVGAGVVAKVIE
;
A
#
# COMPACT_ATOMS: atom_id res chain seq x y z
N MET A 1 -6.45 -30.38 0.37
CA MET A 1 -6.53 -29.31 -0.63
C MET A 1 -6.54 -27.99 0.10
N ASP A 2 -5.47 -27.24 -0.01
CA ASP A 2 -5.43 -25.90 0.54
C ASP A 2 -6.23 -24.97 -0.33
N THR A 3 -7.40 -24.59 0.15
CA THR A 3 -8.16 -23.51 -0.43
C THR A 3 -7.53 -22.19 0.04
N GLN A 4 -6.60 -21.65 -0.73
CA GLN A 4 -6.18 -20.27 -0.52
C GLN A 4 -7.37 -19.36 -0.80
N LYS A 5 -7.86 -18.69 0.24
CA LYS A 5 -8.81 -17.61 0.09
C LYS A 5 -8.05 -16.35 -0.30
N ILE A 6 -8.19 -15.94 -1.53
CA ILE A 6 -7.66 -14.65 -2.00
C ILE A 6 -8.75 -13.61 -1.75
N ARG A 7 -8.44 -12.63 -0.90
CA ARG A 7 -9.32 -11.49 -0.68
C ARG A 7 -9.02 -10.42 -1.73
N ILE A 8 -9.90 -10.26 -2.69
CA ILE A 8 -9.79 -9.26 -3.74
C ILE A 8 -10.71 -8.09 -3.38
N ARG A 9 -10.14 -6.90 -3.21
CA ARG A 9 -10.91 -5.68 -3.02
C ARG A 9 -11.24 -5.11 -4.40
N LEU A 10 -12.48 -5.32 -4.84
CA LEU A 10 -12.95 -4.81 -6.12
C LEU A 10 -13.24 -3.31 -6.01
N LYS A 11 -12.41 -2.47 -6.62
CA LYS A 11 -12.84 -1.20 -7.17
C LYS A 11 -13.19 -1.45 -8.63
N SER A 12 -14.29 -2.12 -8.87
CA SER A 12 -14.70 -2.49 -10.21
C SER A 12 -15.49 -1.37 -10.85
N TYR A 13 -15.13 -1.07 -12.08
CA TYR A 13 -15.96 -0.29 -13.00
C TYR A 13 -16.84 -1.19 -13.89
N ASP A 14 -16.78 -2.52 -13.71
CA ASP A 14 -17.71 -3.43 -14.36
C ASP A 14 -19.02 -3.49 -13.57
N HIS A 15 -20.03 -2.80 -14.05
CA HIS A 15 -21.34 -2.72 -13.41
C HIS A 15 -22.02 -4.09 -13.23
N ARG A 16 -21.67 -5.10 -14.01
CA ARG A 16 -22.21 -6.46 -13.84
C ARG A 16 -21.72 -7.15 -12.58
N LEU A 17 -20.52 -6.83 -12.12
CA LEU A 17 -19.99 -7.31 -10.85
C LEU A 17 -20.53 -6.49 -9.68
N LEU A 18 -20.82 -5.20 -9.89
CA LEU A 18 -21.37 -4.30 -8.89
C LEU A 18 -22.85 -4.52 -8.63
N ASP A 19 -23.61 -5.01 -9.61
CA ASP A 19 -25.06 -5.30 -9.48
C ASP A 19 -25.36 -6.43 -8.47
N GLN A 20 -24.37 -7.23 -8.09
CA GLN A 20 -24.52 -8.35 -7.16
C GLN A 20 -23.78 -8.17 -5.83
N GLY A 21 -23.04 -7.11 -5.66
CA GLY A 21 -22.28 -6.84 -4.44
C GLY A 21 -22.24 -5.35 -4.07
N GLN A 22 -22.13 -5.09 -2.79
CA GLN A 22 -21.93 -3.74 -2.28
C GLN A 22 -20.44 -3.46 -2.03
N ALA A 23 -20.05 -2.20 -2.05
CA ALA A 23 -18.68 -1.82 -1.73
C ALA A 23 -18.31 -2.30 -0.32
N GLY A 24 -17.26 -3.09 -0.23
CA GLY A 24 -16.79 -3.70 1.01
C GLY A 24 -17.16 -5.18 1.19
N ASP A 25 -17.99 -5.74 0.30
CA ASP A 25 -18.31 -7.16 0.35
C ASP A 25 -17.12 -8.04 0.02
N ASN A 26 -17.06 -9.20 0.67
CA ASN A 26 -16.15 -10.27 0.29
C ASN A 26 -16.87 -11.19 -0.71
N VAL A 27 -16.35 -11.25 -1.91
CA VAL A 27 -16.96 -12.01 -3.00
C VAL A 27 -15.99 -13.04 -3.56
N GLY A 28 -16.54 -14.16 -4.03
CA GLY A 28 -15.81 -15.12 -4.84
C GLY A 28 -15.99 -14.78 -6.32
N VAL A 29 -14.90 -14.61 -7.04
CA VAL A 29 -14.91 -14.26 -8.46
C VAL A 29 -14.20 -15.33 -9.26
N LEU A 30 -14.85 -15.83 -10.31
CA LEU A 30 -14.22 -16.72 -11.28
C LEU A 30 -13.56 -15.88 -12.38
N LEU A 31 -12.23 -15.98 -12.47
CA LEU A 31 -11.46 -15.32 -13.52
C LEU A 31 -11.28 -16.29 -14.70
N ARG A 32 -11.69 -15.86 -15.89
CA ARG A 32 -11.46 -16.62 -17.12
C ARG A 32 -10.11 -16.25 -17.73
N GLY A 33 -9.41 -17.27 -18.26
CA GLY A 33 -8.12 -17.08 -18.93
C GLY A 33 -6.95 -16.83 -17.98
N THR A 34 -7.15 -17.01 -16.68
CA THR A 34 -6.13 -16.80 -15.65
C THR A 34 -5.95 -18.08 -14.84
N LYS A 35 -4.72 -18.50 -14.66
CA LYS A 35 -4.37 -19.65 -13.81
C LYS A 35 -4.16 -19.19 -12.37
N ARG A 36 -4.26 -20.15 -11.44
CA ARG A 36 -4.11 -19.90 -9.99
C ARG A 36 -2.75 -19.28 -9.63
N ASP A 37 -1.69 -19.71 -10.28
CA ASP A 37 -0.32 -19.23 -10.09
C ASP A 37 -0.04 -17.83 -10.66
N GLU A 38 -0.96 -17.32 -11.48
CA GLU A 38 -0.89 -15.98 -12.07
C GLU A 38 -1.55 -14.91 -11.19
N VAL A 39 -2.20 -15.31 -10.10
CA VAL A 39 -2.91 -14.40 -9.18
C VAL A 39 -2.28 -14.45 -7.81
N GLU A 40 -1.89 -13.29 -7.31
CA GLU A 40 -1.24 -13.12 -6.02
C GLU A 40 -2.01 -12.16 -5.12
N ARG A 41 -1.78 -12.30 -3.82
CA ARG A 41 -2.34 -11.38 -2.82
C ARG A 41 -1.86 -9.95 -3.10
N GLY A 42 -2.76 -9.00 -3.03
CA GLY A 42 -2.46 -7.58 -3.25
C GLY A 42 -2.69 -7.10 -4.67
N GLN A 43 -2.89 -8.00 -5.62
CA GLN A 43 -3.31 -7.63 -6.97
C GLN A 43 -4.71 -7.02 -6.97
N VAL A 44 -4.97 -6.15 -7.92
CA VAL A 44 -6.22 -5.39 -8.04
C VAL A 44 -6.88 -5.71 -9.37
N LEU A 45 -8.14 -6.11 -9.32
CA LEU A 45 -8.96 -6.20 -10.52
C LEU A 45 -9.43 -4.79 -10.89
N ALA A 46 -9.11 -4.38 -12.10
CA ALA A 46 -9.43 -3.05 -12.58
C ALA A 46 -9.69 -3.07 -14.08
N LYS A 47 -10.33 -2.01 -14.57
CA LYS A 47 -10.45 -1.79 -16.00
C LYS A 47 -9.05 -1.66 -16.61
N PRO A 48 -8.78 -2.26 -17.76
CA PRO A 48 -7.48 -2.12 -18.42
C PRO A 48 -7.03 -0.67 -18.56
N GLY A 49 -5.79 -0.37 -18.15
CA GLY A 49 -5.22 0.97 -18.22
C GLY A 49 -5.68 1.95 -17.11
N SER A 50 -6.56 1.52 -16.20
CA SER A 50 -7.05 2.40 -15.11
C SER A 50 -6.11 2.50 -13.92
N ILE A 51 -5.32 1.47 -13.68
CA ILE A 51 -4.31 1.45 -12.60
C ILE A 51 -3.11 0.62 -13.06
N THR A 52 -1.93 1.06 -12.71
CA THR A 52 -0.67 0.40 -13.06
C THR A 52 0.17 0.14 -11.82
N PRO A 53 1.02 -0.90 -11.82
CA PRO A 53 1.95 -1.15 -10.72
C PRO A 53 3.14 -0.20 -10.76
N HIS A 54 3.58 0.23 -9.58
CA HIS A 54 4.70 1.16 -9.42
C HIS A 54 5.57 0.77 -8.23
N THR A 55 6.83 1.18 -8.27
CA THR A 55 7.80 0.95 -7.19
C THR A 55 8.30 2.24 -6.54
N HIS A 56 8.17 3.37 -7.20
CA HIS A 56 8.77 4.63 -6.78
C HIS A 56 7.73 5.76 -6.73
N PHE A 57 7.54 6.37 -5.58
CA PHE A 57 6.53 7.40 -5.38
C PHE A 57 6.90 8.40 -4.29
N GLU A 58 6.35 9.60 -4.39
CA GLU A 58 6.35 10.60 -3.33
C GLU A 58 5.10 10.46 -2.48
N CYS A 59 5.24 10.66 -1.19
CA CYS A 59 4.13 10.55 -0.25
C CYS A 59 4.21 11.58 0.87
N GLU A 60 3.06 11.80 1.48
CA GLU A 60 2.93 12.52 2.74
C GLU A 60 2.62 11.52 3.84
N VAL A 61 3.39 11.54 4.91
CA VAL A 61 3.31 10.56 6.00
C VAL A 61 3.17 11.26 7.33
N TYR A 62 2.25 10.79 8.14
CA TYR A 62 2.18 11.07 9.56
C TYR A 62 2.81 9.91 10.33
N VAL A 63 3.82 10.22 11.14
CA VAL A 63 4.48 9.24 11.99
C VAL A 63 3.79 9.24 13.35
N LEU A 64 3.25 8.08 13.75
CA LEU A 64 2.55 7.96 15.03
C LEU A 64 3.47 8.28 16.20
N SER A 65 2.95 9.04 17.15
CA SER A 65 3.64 9.33 18.38
C SER A 65 3.74 8.10 19.27
N LYS A 66 4.58 8.16 20.29
CA LYS A 66 4.70 7.10 21.30
C LYS A 66 3.37 6.80 21.99
N GLU A 67 2.60 7.83 22.31
CA GLU A 67 1.29 7.72 22.97
C GLU A 67 0.25 7.05 22.07
N GLU A 68 0.39 7.18 20.77
CA GLU A 68 -0.45 6.53 19.76
C GLU A 68 -0.01 5.10 19.43
N GLY A 69 0.99 4.58 20.11
CA GLY A 69 1.53 3.24 19.89
C GLY A 69 2.59 3.16 18.78
N GLY A 70 3.10 4.31 18.34
CA GLY A 70 4.13 4.41 17.33
C GLY A 70 5.55 4.14 17.84
N ARG A 71 6.53 4.64 17.12
CA ARG A 71 7.95 4.53 17.47
C ARG A 71 8.28 5.39 18.70
N HIS A 72 9.28 4.97 19.44
CA HIS A 72 9.84 5.75 20.55
C HIS A 72 11.06 6.57 20.13
N THR A 73 11.64 6.25 18.99
CA THR A 73 12.87 6.86 18.45
C THR A 73 12.63 7.39 17.05
N PRO A 74 13.38 8.41 16.62
CA PRO A 74 13.29 8.88 15.24
C PRO A 74 13.80 7.83 14.26
N PHE A 75 13.47 8.00 12.98
CA PHE A 75 14.10 7.25 11.91
C PHE A 75 14.87 8.18 10.98
N PHE A 76 15.83 7.59 10.28
CA PHE A 76 16.76 8.30 9.43
C PHE A 76 16.56 7.91 7.96
N ASN A 77 17.24 8.62 7.07
CA ASN A 77 17.27 8.26 5.66
C ASN A 77 17.71 6.81 5.46
N GLY A 78 17.06 6.11 4.56
CA GLY A 78 17.30 4.68 4.34
C GLY A 78 16.52 3.74 5.26
N TYR A 79 15.60 4.27 6.07
CA TYR A 79 14.69 3.46 6.88
C TYR A 79 13.87 2.51 6.00
N ARG A 80 13.79 1.24 6.38
CA ARG A 80 13.17 0.18 5.56
C ARG A 80 12.06 -0.57 6.29
N PRO A 81 10.92 0.08 6.50
CA PRO A 81 9.74 -0.57 7.08
C PRO A 81 8.93 -1.34 6.04
N GLN A 82 7.82 -1.91 6.49
CA GLN A 82 6.82 -2.51 5.62
C GLN A 82 5.70 -1.49 5.32
N PHE A 83 5.32 -1.40 4.06
CA PHE A 83 4.24 -0.57 3.58
C PHE A 83 3.03 -1.44 3.26
N TYR A 84 1.93 -1.16 3.91
CA TYR A 84 0.67 -1.88 3.71
C TYR A 84 -0.22 -1.14 2.72
N PHE A 85 -0.36 -1.73 1.55
CA PHE A 85 -1.27 -1.26 0.52
C PHE A 85 -2.42 -2.24 0.36
N ARG A 86 -3.65 -1.81 0.64
CA ARG A 86 -4.85 -2.67 0.54
C ARG A 86 -4.70 -3.97 1.33
N THR A 87 -4.42 -5.09 0.68
CA THR A 87 -4.38 -6.42 1.27
C THR A 87 -2.98 -7.01 1.39
N THR A 88 -1.97 -6.30 0.92
CA THR A 88 -0.59 -6.79 0.93
C THR A 88 0.37 -5.81 1.57
N ASP A 89 1.48 -6.32 2.00
CA ASP A 89 2.62 -5.56 2.50
C ASP A 89 3.82 -5.75 1.59
N VAL A 90 4.65 -4.72 1.53
CA VAL A 90 5.88 -4.72 0.76
C VAL A 90 6.93 -3.89 1.50
N THR A 91 8.16 -4.38 1.52
CA THR A 91 9.28 -3.62 2.08
C THR A 91 9.65 -2.48 1.14
N GLY A 92 9.89 -1.31 1.70
CA GLY A 92 10.32 -0.14 0.96
C GLY A 92 11.38 0.66 1.70
N SER A 93 12.19 1.40 0.97
CA SER A 93 13.19 2.30 1.49
C SER A 93 12.68 3.73 1.48
N CYS A 94 12.80 4.42 2.62
CA CYS A 94 12.43 5.82 2.75
C CYS A 94 13.60 6.72 2.39
N GLU A 95 13.38 7.67 1.50
CA GLU A 95 14.32 8.72 1.15
C GLU A 95 13.77 10.06 1.65
N LEU A 96 14.46 10.65 2.61
CA LEU A 96 14.09 11.93 3.18
C LEU A 96 14.52 13.07 2.26
N PRO A 97 13.76 14.19 2.21
CA PRO A 97 14.14 15.32 1.40
C PRO A 97 15.44 15.98 1.90
N ALA A 98 16.11 16.71 1.03
CA ALA A 98 17.33 17.44 1.35
C ALA A 98 17.10 18.37 2.55
N GLY A 99 18.05 18.37 3.50
CA GLY A 99 17.98 19.18 4.73
C GLY A 99 17.21 18.51 5.89
N ILE A 100 16.58 17.37 5.67
CA ILE A 100 15.94 16.58 6.74
C ILE A 100 16.81 15.35 7.01
N GLU A 101 17.40 15.28 8.20
CA GLU A 101 18.26 14.17 8.60
C GLU A 101 17.49 13.06 9.30
N MET A 102 16.43 13.42 10.02
CA MET A 102 15.61 12.48 10.78
C MET A 102 14.15 12.93 10.85
N VAL A 103 13.28 11.97 11.13
CA VAL A 103 11.85 12.21 11.37
C VAL A 103 11.50 11.70 12.76
N MET A 104 10.94 12.58 13.57
CA MET A 104 10.54 12.28 14.95
C MET A 104 9.13 11.68 14.99
N PRO A 105 8.84 10.79 15.98
CA PRO A 105 7.46 10.38 16.25
C PRO A 105 6.55 11.60 16.48
N GLY A 106 5.38 11.62 15.82
CA GLY A 106 4.45 12.75 15.84
C GLY A 106 4.61 13.74 14.68
N ASP A 107 5.65 13.59 13.88
CA ASP A 107 5.90 14.49 12.75
C ASP A 107 5.09 14.12 11.50
N ASN A 108 4.79 15.13 10.70
CA ASN A 108 4.38 14.97 9.30
C ASN A 108 5.59 15.21 8.41
N VAL A 109 5.79 14.34 7.43
CA VAL A 109 6.91 14.44 6.51
C VAL A 109 6.48 14.12 5.08
N LYS A 110 7.03 14.87 4.13
CA LYS A 110 7.01 14.50 2.70
C LYS A 110 8.29 13.75 2.41
N MET A 111 8.16 12.56 1.86
CA MET A 111 9.32 11.73 1.53
C MET A 111 9.08 10.92 0.27
N THR A 112 10.15 10.40 -0.27
CA THR A 112 10.12 9.48 -1.41
C THR A 112 10.31 8.06 -0.92
N VAL A 113 9.58 7.13 -1.49
CA VAL A 113 9.66 5.71 -1.14
C VAL A 113 9.97 4.89 -2.38
N LYS A 114 10.88 3.93 -2.21
CA LYS A 114 11.22 2.94 -3.22
C LYS A 114 10.90 1.55 -2.68
N LEU A 115 9.93 0.89 -3.30
CA LEU A 115 9.49 -0.46 -2.92
C LEU A 115 10.37 -1.52 -3.58
N ILE A 116 10.52 -2.67 -2.93
CA ILE A 116 11.26 -3.81 -3.48
C ILE A 116 10.48 -4.59 -4.54
N ALA A 117 9.15 -4.39 -4.61
CA ALA A 117 8.27 -5.04 -5.57
C ALA A 117 7.19 -4.06 -6.01
N PRO A 118 6.71 -4.16 -7.25
CA PRO A 118 5.67 -3.25 -7.75
C PRO A 118 4.32 -3.49 -7.07
N ILE A 119 3.63 -2.41 -6.78
CA ILE A 119 2.28 -2.39 -6.21
C ILE A 119 1.39 -1.51 -7.09
N ALA A 120 0.20 -1.99 -7.38
CA ALA A 120 -0.81 -1.19 -8.07
C ALA A 120 -1.18 0.02 -7.21
N MET A 121 -0.90 1.21 -7.70
CA MET A 121 -1.15 2.44 -6.97
C MET A 121 -1.55 3.59 -7.90
N GLU A 122 -2.20 4.57 -7.29
CA GLU A 122 -2.58 5.84 -7.90
C GLU A 122 -2.38 6.96 -6.89
N GLU A 123 -2.35 8.20 -7.34
CA GLU A 123 -2.33 9.36 -6.45
C GLU A 123 -3.56 9.35 -5.54
N GLY A 124 -3.38 9.68 -4.28
CA GLY A 124 -4.43 9.64 -3.26
C GLY A 124 -4.62 8.29 -2.57
N LEU A 125 -3.90 7.24 -2.98
CA LEU A 125 -3.97 5.93 -2.31
C LEU A 125 -3.37 6.04 -0.91
N ARG A 126 -4.12 5.61 0.10
CA ARG A 126 -3.68 5.56 1.49
C ARG A 126 -2.97 4.25 1.79
N PHE A 127 -1.98 4.32 2.64
CA PHE A 127 -1.23 3.16 3.10
C PHE A 127 -0.86 3.31 4.57
N ALA A 128 -0.53 2.18 5.21
CA ALA A 128 0.03 2.16 6.55
C ALA A 128 1.50 1.76 6.50
N ILE A 129 2.28 2.27 7.44
CA ILE A 129 3.67 1.88 7.65
C ILE A 129 3.72 1.03 8.92
N ARG A 130 4.32 -0.15 8.82
CA ARG A 130 4.42 -1.10 9.93
C ARG A 130 5.84 -1.57 10.15
N GLU A 131 6.14 -1.80 11.40
CA GLU A 131 7.41 -2.32 11.87
C GLU A 131 7.14 -3.38 12.95
N GLY A 132 7.63 -4.60 12.72
CA GLY A 132 7.44 -5.70 13.67
C GLY A 132 5.97 -6.00 13.98
N GLY A 133 5.07 -5.88 13.00
CA GLY A 133 3.64 -6.12 13.20
C GLY A 133 2.86 -4.97 13.84
N ARG A 134 3.52 -3.86 14.14
CA ARG A 134 2.93 -2.66 14.77
C ARG A 134 2.88 -1.52 13.76
N THR A 135 1.75 -0.81 13.70
CA THR A 135 1.61 0.38 12.86
C THR A 135 2.39 1.54 13.49
N VAL A 136 3.30 2.12 12.73
CA VAL A 136 4.15 3.23 13.15
C VAL A 136 3.90 4.51 12.36
N GLY A 137 3.11 4.44 11.31
CA GLY A 137 2.74 5.61 10.52
C GLY A 137 1.62 5.31 9.54
N ALA A 138 1.09 6.38 8.97
CA ALA A 138 0.09 6.32 7.91
C ALA A 138 0.40 7.40 6.88
N GLY A 139 0.17 7.11 5.62
CA GLY A 139 0.47 8.04 4.55
C GLY A 139 -0.49 7.96 3.38
N VAL A 140 -0.28 8.88 2.47
CA VAL A 140 -1.00 8.96 1.21
C VAL A 140 0.00 9.18 0.07
N VAL A 141 -0.23 8.49 -1.04
CA VAL A 141 0.56 8.68 -2.26
C VAL A 141 0.25 10.05 -2.83
N ALA A 142 1.24 10.93 -2.88
CA ALA A 142 1.11 12.28 -3.42
C ALA A 142 1.38 12.30 -4.92
N LYS A 143 2.42 11.58 -5.36
CA LYS A 143 2.82 11.52 -6.76
C LYS A 143 3.50 10.18 -7.06
N VAL A 144 3.15 9.57 -8.16
CA VAL A 144 3.83 8.38 -8.68
C VAL A 144 4.99 8.81 -9.58
N ILE A 145 6.17 8.23 -9.37
CA ILE A 145 7.37 8.54 -10.14
C ILE A 145 7.65 7.44 -11.14
N GLU A 146 7.64 6.16 -10.69
CA GLU A 146 8.00 5.03 -11.53
C GLU A 146 7.28 3.73 -11.16
#